data_137fe4c7e4ae51d7deaad8a27a0aede6
#
_entry.id   137fe4c7e4ae51d7deaad8a27a0aede6
#
_cell.length_a   1.000
_cell.length_b   1.000
_cell.length_c   1.000
_cell.angle_alpha   90.00
_cell.angle_beta   90.00
_cell.angle_gamma   90.00
#
_symmetry.space_group_name_H-M   'P 1'
#
loop_
_entity.id
_entity.type
_entity.pdbx_description
1 polymer ?
#
loop_
_entity_poly.entity_id
_entity_poly.type
_entity_poly.pdbx_seq_one_letter_code
_entity_poly.pdbx_strand_id
1 'polypeptide(L)'
;MFERWYALDAGSHQIRIYDESKDCFVQFQSLIAYKNNEIVALSHDALEYVYHRSTSIKVKYPFSEGKIKGDIVPLIQYGLNLKKEKSIFSKPCLLICLPDKNETEQDKWLKALKNEGIRKIEFISIPQLMNEKIHFYIHAGHSYTLIGCNVNGNEILYKQIPFAGIQMDEAIVQTVLKKTSCIISKEDARILKEACSKSLNINKNANLTCFGMNKYNQYEKINITSMNIWPDLLAIEQQIVLWTKQMISSCNLDLQEKILEQGIYLSGGLANCFGLRAYLKHELHCPIICTQSPQYDIINKMKGWKK
;
A
#
# COMPACT_ATOMS: atom_id res chain seq x y z
N MET A 1 18.20 14.92 26.77
CA MET A 1 18.42 13.82 25.82
C MET A 1 17.46 14.03 24.66
N PHE A 2 17.95 14.36 23.48
CA PHE A 2 17.07 14.65 22.32
C PHE A 2 16.41 13.36 21.83
N GLU A 3 15.09 13.41 21.66
CA GLU A 3 14.34 12.30 21.07
C GLU A 3 14.49 12.36 19.54
N ARG A 4 14.90 11.26 18.91
CA ARG A 4 14.98 11.15 17.46
C ARG A 4 13.78 10.34 16.98
N TRP A 5 12.84 11.03 16.36
CA TRP A 5 11.61 10.46 15.88
C TRP A 5 11.70 10.02 14.42
N TYR A 6 11.08 8.88 14.16
CA TYR A 6 10.87 8.33 12.84
C TYR A 6 9.39 8.05 12.65
N ALA A 7 8.82 8.52 11.55
CA ALA A 7 7.48 8.13 11.14
C ALA A 7 7.56 6.90 10.23
N LEU A 8 6.70 5.91 10.47
CA LEU A 8 6.69 4.62 9.78
C LEU A 8 5.32 4.37 9.14
N ASP A 9 5.28 4.30 7.81
CA ASP A 9 4.17 3.79 7.00
C ASP A 9 4.52 2.37 6.54
N ALA A 10 3.94 1.37 7.19
CA ALA A 10 4.21 -0.05 6.96
C ALA A 10 3.22 -0.66 5.96
N GLY A 11 3.41 -0.35 4.69
CA GLY A 11 2.59 -0.90 3.61
C GLY A 11 2.94 -2.37 3.29
N SER A 12 1.97 -3.11 2.77
CA SER A 12 2.14 -4.53 2.39
C SER A 12 3.06 -4.75 1.19
N HIS A 13 3.24 -3.75 0.33
CA HIS A 13 4.17 -3.80 -0.79
C HIS A 13 5.46 -3.02 -0.50
N GLN A 14 5.33 -1.83 0.09
CA GLN A 14 6.45 -0.94 0.39
C GLN A 14 6.34 -0.39 1.82
N ILE A 15 7.48 -0.30 2.48
CA ILE A 15 7.64 0.37 3.76
C ILE A 15 8.28 1.73 3.51
N ARG A 16 7.80 2.76 4.18
CA ARG A 16 8.37 4.11 4.15
C ARG A 16 8.69 4.56 5.56
N ILE A 17 9.90 5.06 5.76
CA ILE A 17 10.37 5.61 7.04
C ILE A 17 10.85 7.02 6.80
N TYR A 18 10.28 7.97 7.50
CA TYR A 18 10.72 9.37 7.49
C TYR A 18 11.53 9.67 8.75
N ASP A 19 12.72 10.21 8.58
CA ASP A 19 13.59 10.67 9.67
C ASP A 19 13.37 12.17 9.88
N GLU A 20 12.69 12.55 10.96
CA GLU A 20 12.40 13.96 11.27
C GLU A 20 13.66 14.80 11.50
N SER A 21 14.75 14.17 11.96
CA SER A 21 15.99 14.91 12.24
C SER A 21 16.76 15.27 10.97
N LYS A 22 16.56 14.54 9.89
CA LYS A 22 17.26 14.73 8.61
C LYS A 22 16.36 15.26 7.50
N ASP A 23 15.05 15.41 7.76
CA ASP A 23 14.01 15.76 6.76
C ASP A 23 14.11 14.90 5.50
N CYS A 24 14.29 13.61 5.65
CA CYS A 24 14.37 12.68 4.53
C CYS A 24 13.61 11.40 4.82
N PHE A 25 13.18 10.72 3.76
CA PHE A 25 12.59 9.41 3.90
C PHE A 25 13.32 8.36 3.06
N VAL A 26 13.25 7.12 3.53
CA VAL A 26 13.66 5.94 2.80
C VAL A 26 12.45 5.10 2.47
N GLN A 27 12.47 4.47 1.30
CA GLN A 27 11.43 3.57 0.84
C GLN A 27 12.08 2.27 0.37
N PHE A 28 11.48 1.15 0.75
CA PHE A 28 11.99 -0.17 0.40
C PHE A 28 10.87 -1.21 0.36
N GLN A 29 11.14 -2.35 -0.28
CA GLN A 29 10.16 -3.42 -0.47
C GLN A 29 9.86 -4.14 0.85
N SER A 30 8.57 -4.46 1.07
CA SER A 30 8.08 -5.17 2.25
C SER A 30 8.16 -6.69 2.03
N LEU A 31 9.38 -7.22 1.84
CA LEU A 31 9.56 -8.66 1.63
C LEU A 31 10.88 -9.19 2.18
N ILE A 32 10.88 -10.46 2.55
CA ILE A 32 12.01 -11.18 3.14
C ILE A 32 12.14 -12.55 2.46
N ALA A 33 13.34 -12.88 2.01
CA ALA A 33 13.67 -14.20 1.47
C ALA A 33 14.32 -15.08 2.54
N TYR A 34 13.82 -16.30 2.69
CA TYR A 34 14.28 -17.30 3.64
C TYR A 34 14.78 -18.55 2.93
N LYS A 35 15.93 -19.09 3.37
CA LYS A 35 16.42 -20.42 3.03
C LYS A 35 16.63 -21.20 4.31
N ASN A 36 16.01 -22.37 4.46
CA ASN A 36 16.07 -23.19 5.69
C ASN A 36 15.74 -22.41 6.98
N ASN A 37 14.76 -21.50 6.91
CA ASN A 37 14.33 -20.54 7.95
C ASN A 37 15.37 -19.46 8.32
N GLU A 38 16.50 -19.37 7.63
CA GLU A 38 17.44 -18.27 7.76
C GLU A 38 17.17 -17.19 6.72
N ILE A 39 17.34 -15.93 7.10
CA ILE A 39 17.16 -14.79 6.20
C ILE A 39 18.35 -14.70 5.26
N VAL A 40 18.09 -14.81 3.96
CA VAL A 40 19.13 -14.72 2.91
C VAL A 40 19.10 -13.39 2.18
N ALA A 41 17.95 -12.70 2.15
CA ALA A 41 17.83 -11.37 1.57
C ALA A 41 16.66 -10.59 2.14
N LEU A 42 16.75 -9.27 2.08
CA LEU A 42 15.71 -8.32 2.51
C LEU A 42 15.38 -7.34 1.38
N SER A 43 14.13 -6.88 1.35
CA SER A 43 13.71 -5.79 0.49
C SER A 43 14.03 -6.05 -0.99
N HIS A 44 14.72 -5.12 -1.64
CA HIS A 44 15.01 -5.19 -3.08
C HIS A 44 15.81 -6.45 -3.46
N ASP A 45 16.80 -6.82 -2.66
CA ASP A 45 17.62 -8.01 -2.92
C ASP A 45 16.79 -9.31 -2.84
N ALA A 46 15.70 -9.29 -2.07
CA ALA A 46 14.79 -10.43 -1.99
C ALA A 46 13.88 -10.58 -3.22
N LEU A 47 13.74 -9.52 -4.07
CA LEU A 47 12.98 -9.61 -5.32
C LEU A 47 13.60 -10.59 -6.32
N GLU A 48 14.91 -10.73 -6.34
CA GLU A 48 15.58 -11.69 -7.22
C GLU A 48 15.05 -13.11 -7.01
N TYR A 49 14.72 -13.48 -5.77
CA TYR A 49 14.16 -14.78 -5.42
C TYR A 49 12.67 -14.93 -5.77
N VAL A 50 11.96 -13.83 -6.02
CA VAL A 50 10.59 -13.87 -6.58
C VAL A 50 10.64 -14.27 -8.04
N TYR A 51 11.61 -13.77 -8.80
CA TYR A 51 11.79 -14.07 -10.21
C TYR A 51 12.45 -15.43 -10.44
N HIS A 52 13.46 -15.76 -9.64
CA HIS A 52 14.15 -17.05 -9.69
C HIS A 52 13.48 -18.05 -8.74
N ARG A 53 12.37 -18.65 -9.17
CA ARG A 53 11.60 -19.62 -8.37
C ARG A 53 12.48 -20.79 -7.91
N SER A 54 13.21 -20.59 -6.84
CA SER A 54 13.97 -21.66 -6.16
C SER A 54 13.02 -22.41 -5.24
N THR A 55 12.95 -23.72 -5.34
CA THR A 55 12.18 -24.58 -4.42
C THR A 55 12.71 -24.50 -2.98
N SER A 56 13.96 -24.09 -2.80
CA SER A 56 14.63 -23.99 -1.49
C SER A 56 14.48 -22.64 -0.81
N ILE A 57 14.06 -21.58 -1.53
CA ILE A 57 13.92 -20.22 -1.00
C ILE A 57 12.45 -19.82 -0.97
N LYS A 58 11.99 -19.37 0.19
CA LYS A 58 10.62 -18.87 0.41
C LYS A 58 10.64 -17.36 0.61
N VAL A 59 9.95 -16.62 -0.26
CA VAL A 59 9.74 -15.18 -0.09
C VAL A 59 8.45 -14.95 0.69
N LYS A 60 8.51 -14.12 1.74
CA LYS A 60 7.38 -13.76 2.58
C LYS A 60 7.18 -12.26 2.61
N TYR A 61 5.90 -11.85 2.62
CA TYR A 61 5.44 -10.48 2.82
C TYR A 61 4.93 -10.37 4.27
N PRO A 62 5.64 -9.72 5.18
CA PRO A 62 5.28 -9.71 6.60
C PRO A 62 4.10 -8.80 6.95
N PHE A 63 3.64 -7.96 5.99
CA PHE A 63 2.48 -7.11 6.16
C PHE A 63 1.39 -7.44 5.14
N SER A 64 0.15 -7.54 5.59
CA SER A 64 -1.03 -7.63 4.74
C SER A 64 -2.23 -7.04 5.44
N GLU A 65 -3.07 -6.34 4.70
CA GLU A 65 -4.31 -5.73 5.22
C GLU A 65 -4.08 -4.80 6.42
N GLY A 66 -2.93 -4.13 6.45
CA GLY A 66 -2.52 -3.28 7.56
C GLY A 66 -2.14 -4.00 8.84
N LYS A 67 -1.92 -5.33 8.78
CA LYS A 67 -1.62 -6.20 9.92
C LYS A 67 -0.28 -6.90 9.76
N ILE A 68 0.37 -7.16 10.89
CA ILE A 68 1.56 -8.02 10.95
C ILE A 68 1.13 -9.48 10.70
N LYS A 69 1.74 -10.10 9.71
CA LYS A 69 1.54 -11.52 9.31
C LYS A 69 2.80 -12.37 9.47
N GLY A 70 3.93 -11.75 9.77
CA GLY A 70 5.23 -12.43 9.89
C GLY A 70 6.23 -11.64 10.71
N ASP A 71 7.50 -12.04 10.66
CA ASP A 71 8.57 -11.32 11.34
C ASP A 71 8.88 -9.99 10.63
N ILE A 72 8.69 -8.89 11.35
CA ILE A 72 8.90 -7.53 10.85
C ILE A 72 10.24 -6.93 11.26
N VAL A 73 10.85 -7.50 12.30
CA VAL A 73 12.06 -6.96 12.94
C VAL A 73 13.19 -6.73 11.93
N PRO A 74 13.51 -7.70 11.05
CA PRO A 74 14.60 -7.53 10.08
C PRO A 74 14.40 -6.33 9.15
N LEU A 75 13.15 -6.07 8.72
CA LEU A 75 12.83 -4.94 7.84
C LEU A 75 12.90 -3.60 8.58
N ILE A 76 12.46 -3.55 9.83
CA ILE A 76 12.56 -2.33 10.65
C ILE A 76 14.02 -2.02 10.96
N GLN A 77 14.83 -3.02 11.34
CA GLN A 77 16.28 -2.86 11.53
C GLN A 77 16.98 -2.39 10.25
N TYR A 78 16.59 -2.95 9.09
CA TYR A 78 17.10 -2.56 7.79
C TYR A 78 16.78 -1.08 7.48
N GLY A 79 15.52 -0.69 7.62
CA GLY A 79 15.08 0.67 7.29
C GLY A 79 15.63 1.75 8.24
N LEU A 80 15.75 1.45 9.53
CA LEU A 80 16.32 2.36 10.52
C LEU A 80 17.86 2.33 10.55
N ASN A 81 18.49 1.41 9.81
CA ASN A 81 19.94 1.22 9.78
C ASN A 81 20.56 0.99 11.18
N LEU A 82 19.81 0.34 12.08
CA LEU A 82 20.19 0.18 13.50
C LEU A 82 21.50 -0.56 13.72
N LYS A 83 21.92 -1.43 12.78
CA LYS A 83 23.19 -2.18 12.88
C LYS A 83 24.43 -1.29 12.74
N LYS A 84 24.31 -0.14 12.04
CA LYS A 84 25.45 0.79 11.81
C LYS A 84 25.53 1.89 12.86
N GLU A 85 24.40 2.32 13.41
CA GLU A 85 24.33 3.40 14.40
C GLU A 85 24.29 2.83 15.83
N LYS A 86 25.39 2.31 16.35
CA LYS A 86 25.54 1.93 17.76
C LYS A 86 25.71 3.16 18.67
N SER A 87 24.88 4.18 18.53
CA SER A 87 24.89 5.31 19.46
C SER A 87 24.10 4.94 20.72
N ILE A 88 24.80 4.75 21.83
CA ILE A 88 24.21 4.52 23.15
C ILE A 88 23.32 5.71 23.59
N PHE A 89 23.54 6.89 23.01
CA PHE A 89 22.91 8.16 23.44
C PHE A 89 21.65 8.57 22.69
N SER A 90 21.31 7.95 21.57
CA SER A 90 20.12 8.32 20.77
C SER A 90 19.35 7.11 20.27
N LYS A 91 18.62 6.47 21.19
CA LYS A 91 17.68 5.41 20.78
C LYS A 91 16.51 6.03 19.99
N PRO A 92 16.11 5.44 18.86
CA PRO A 92 15.01 5.94 18.05
C PRO A 92 13.67 5.86 18.77
N CYS A 93 12.81 6.83 18.48
CA CYS A 93 11.38 6.79 18.80
C CYS A 93 10.62 6.57 17.49
N LEU A 94 9.57 5.78 17.50
CA LEU A 94 8.75 5.47 16.32
C LEU A 94 7.34 6.01 16.47
N LEU A 95 6.84 6.66 15.43
CA LEU A 95 5.42 6.91 15.20
C LEU A 95 4.98 5.96 14.07
N ILE A 96 4.09 5.03 14.36
CA ILE A 96 3.65 3.98 13.43
C ILE A 96 2.22 4.28 12.98
N CYS A 97 2.00 4.36 11.66
CA CYS A 97 0.66 4.51 11.10
C CYS A 97 -0.01 3.14 10.95
N LEU A 98 -1.22 3.02 11.50
CA LEU A 98 -2.09 1.86 11.37
C LEU A 98 -3.37 2.22 10.57
N PRO A 99 -4.06 1.25 9.96
CA PRO A 99 -5.34 1.52 9.30
C PRO A 99 -6.38 2.11 10.25
N ASP A 100 -6.43 1.57 11.48
CA ASP A 100 -7.39 1.92 12.52
C ASP A 100 -6.74 1.92 13.92
N LYS A 101 -7.53 2.19 14.96
CA LYS A 101 -7.10 2.17 16.37
C LYS A 101 -7.14 0.75 16.97
N ASN A 102 -6.62 -0.24 16.28
CA ASN A 102 -6.65 -1.63 16.70
C ASN A 102 -5.61 -1.92 17.79
N GLU A 103 -6.05 -2.05 19.04
CA GLU A 103 -5.17 -2.32 20.19
C GLU A 103 -4.43 -3.66 20.05
N THR A 104 -5.08 -4.69 19.53
CA THR A 104 -4.44 -6.00 19.29
C THR A 104 -3.27 -5.89 18.32
N GLU A 105 -3.39 -5.06 17.29
CA GLU A 105 -2.33 -4.84 16.34
C GLU A 105 -1.21 -3.98 16.93
N GLN A 106 -1.56 -2.96 17.73
CA GLN A 106 -0.57 -2.18 18.50
C GLN A 106 0.25 -3.08 19.43
N ASP A 107 -0.40 -4.00 20.14
CA ASP A 107 0.27 -4.97 21.00
C ASP A 107 1.24 -5.88 20.25
N LYS A 108 0.92 -6.30 19.03
CA LYS A 108 1.85 -7.08 18.20
C LYS A 108 3.08 -6.27 17.84
N TRP A 109 2.93 -4.99 17.47
CA TRP A 109 4.04 -4.09 17.21
C TRP A 109 4.92 -3.91 18.44
N LEU A 110 4.33 -3.63 19.62
CA LEU A 110 5.04 -3.47 20.88
C LEU A 110 5.82 -4.73 21.25
N LYS A 111 5.21 -5.91 21.11
CA LYS A 111 5.86 -7.20 21.38
C LYS A 111 7.01 -7.48 20.41
N ALA A 112 6.80 -7.24 19.11
CA ALA A 112 7.82 -7.48 18.09
C ALA A 112 9.05 -6.59 18.29
N LEU A 113 8.87 -5.34 18.70
CA LEU A 113 9.94 -4.35 18.78
C LEU A 113 10.50 -4.15 20.21
N LYS A 114 10.03 -4.92 21.19
CA LYS A 114 10.36 -4.73 22.62
C LYS A 114 11.86 -4.70 22.92
N ASN A 115 12.67 -5.50 22.23
CA ASN A 115 14.10 -5.68 22.49
C ASN A 115 15.00 -5.07 21.40
N GLU A 116 14.40 -4.29 20.47
CA GLU A 116 15.11 -3.80 19.29
C GLU A 116 15.81 -2.44 19.49
N GLY A 117 16.00 -2.05 20.74
CA GLY A 117 16.70 -0.80 21.05
C GLY A 117 15.87 0.47 20.78
N ILE A 118 14.59 0.34 20.56
CA ILE A 118 13.64 1.44 20.36
C ILE A 118 13.26 2.01 21.72
N ARG A 119 13.30 3.34 21.86
CA ARG A 119 13.02 4.02 23.12
C ARG A 119 11.53 4.17 23.39
N LYS A 120 10.77 4.56 22.37
CA LYS A 120 9.35 4.85 22.47
C LYS A 120 8.65 4.48 21.17
N ILE A 121 7.45 3.93 21.28
CA ILE A 121 6.60 3.64 20.13
C ILE A 121 5.26 4.32 20.39
N GLU A 122 4.81 5.08 19.42
CA GLU A 122 3.48 5.67 19.38
C GLU A 122 2.76 5.26 18.10
N PHE A 123 1.44 5.29 18.16
CA PHE A 123 0.60 4.91 17.05
C PHE A 123 -0.31 6.06 16.63
N ILE A 124 -0.54 6.13 15.32
CA ILE A 124 -1.54 7.01 14.72
C ILE A 124 -2.34 6.20 13.71
N SER A 125 -3.63 6.47 13.59
CA SER A 125 -4.46 5.82 12.58
C SER A 125 -4.66 6.70 11.35
N ILE A 126 -4.96 6.07 10.20
CA ILE A 126 -5.29 6.81 8.97
C ILE A 126 -6.45 7.79 9.20
N PRO A 127 -7.57 7.42 9.88
CA PRO A 127 -8.61 8.39 10.22
C PRO A 127 -8.10 9.61 10.99
N GLN A 128 -7.17 9.43 11.93
CA GLN A 128 -6.61 10.56 12.68
C GLN A 128 -5.77 11.50 11.81
N LEU A 129 -5.09 10.97 10.79
CA LEU A 129 -4.35 11.78 9.82
C LEU A 129 -5.28 12.55 8.86
N MET A 130 -6.53 12.08 8.70
CA MET A 130 -7.56 12.68 7.85
C MET A 130 -8.49 13.57 8.68
N ASN A 131 -7.90 14.46 9.51
CA ASN A 131 -8.62 15.25 10.52
C ASN A 131 -8.94 16.67 10.00
N GLU A 132 -9.86 16.79 9.04
CA GLU A 132 -10.40 18.05 8.55
C GLU A 132 -11.87 18.23 9.01
N LYS A 133 -12.47 19.42 8.80
CA LYS A 133 -13.84 19.72 9.29
C LYS A 133 -14.88 18.70 8.85
N ILE A 134 -14.93 18.41 7.55
CA ILE A 134 -15.67 17.29 6.95
C ILE A 134 -14.69 16.70 5.95
N HIS A 135 -14.38 15.44 6.11
CA HIS A 135 -13.38 14.80 5.27
C HIS A 135 -13.81 13.38 4.94
N PHE A 136 -14.37 13.24 3.74
CA PHE A 136 -14.59 11.91 3.17
C PHE A 136 -13.36 11.50 2.39
N TYR A 137 -12.81 10.35 2.69
CA TYR A 137 -11.55 9.90 2.11
C TYR A 137 -11.59 8.44 1.68
N ILE A 138 -10.81 8.15 0.65
CA ILE A 138 -10.48 6.81 0.16
C ILE A 138 -8.97 6.67 0.19
N HIS A 139 -8.47 5.72 0.98
CA HIS A 139 -7.07 5.31 0.93
C HIS A 139 -6.97 3.97 0.23
N ALA A 140 -6.61 3.97 -1.06
CA ALA A 140 -6.55 2.78 -1.90
C ALA A 140 -5.11 2.26 -1.98
N GLY A 141 -4.84 1.22 -1.19
CA GLY A 141 -3.51 0.61 -1.02
C GLY A 141 -3.25 -0.61 -1.89
N HIS A 142 -2.21 -1.36 -1.54
CA HIS A 142 -1.89 -2.61 -2.23
C HIS A 142 -2.73 -3.79 -1.73
N SER A 143 -2.95 -3.94 -0.42
CA SER A 143 -3.66 -5.09 0.15
C SER A 143 -5.05 -4.78 0.70
N TYR A 144 -5.44 -3.53 0.79
CA TYR A 144 -6.77 -3.08 1.20
C TYR A 144 -7.06 -1.68 0.67
N THR A 145 -8.34 -1.36 0.60
CA THR A 145 -8.83 0.02 0.45
C THR A 145 -9.63 0.38 1.69
N LEU A 146 -9.40 1.58 2.19
CA LEU A 146 -10.06 2.13 3.35
C LEU A 146 -10.91 3.30 2.90
N ILE A 147 -12.19 3.29 3.28
CA ILE A 147 -13.15 4.35 2.99
C ILE A 147 -13.65 4.88 4.33
N GLY A 148 -13.59 6.18 4.52
CA GLY A 148 -14.00 6.78 5.78
C GLY A 148 -14.51 8.20 5.65
N CYS A 149 -15.19 8.64 6.70
CA CYS A 149 -15.66 10.01 6.85
C CYS A 149 -15.40 10.49 8.27
N ASN A 150 -14.72 11.62 8.38
CA ASN A 150 -14.52 12.34 9.64
C ASN A 150 -15.33 13.63 9.62
N VAL A 151 -15.91 13.98 10.75
CA VAL A 151 -16.60 15.26 10.96
C VAL A 151 -16.07 15.88 12.26
N ASN A 152 -15.45 17.05 12.16
CA ASN A 152 -14.85 17.77 13.28
C ASN A 152 -13.89 16.90 14.11
N GLY A 153 -13.08 16.08 13.44
CA GLY A 153 -12.11 15.20 14.07
C GLY A 153 -12.66 13.87 14.61
N ASN A 154 -13.97 13.66 14.51
CA ASN A 154 -14.60 12.41 14.90
C ASN A 154 -14.82 11.52 13.68
N GLU A 155 -14.44 10.25 13.80
CA GLU A 155 -14.72 9.23 12.80
C GLU A 155 -16.20 8.87 12.86
N ILE A 156 -16.92 9.17 11.77
CA ILE A 156 -18.36 8.90 11.63
C ILE A 156 -18.59 7.60 10.87
N LEU A 157 -17.78 7.34 9.86
CA LEU A 157 -17.82 6.13 9.06
C LEU A 157 -16.41 5.61 8.83
N TYR A 158 -16.28 4.29 8.87
CA TYR A 158 -15.05 3.60 8.56
C TYR A 158 -15.34 2.22 7.97
N LYS A 159 -14.72 1.91 6.87
CA LYS A 159 -14.81 0.58 6.25
C LYS A 159 -13.50 0.23 5.55
N GLN A 160 -12.92 -0.87 5.94
CA GLN A 160 -11.83 -1.51 5.19
C GLN A 160 -12.42 -2.58 4.28
N ILE A 161 -12.10 -2.52 2.99
CA ILE A 161 -12.56 -3.47 1.97
C ILE A 161 -11.36 -4.18 1.33
N PRO A 162 -11.52 -5.45 0.89
CA PRO A 162 -10.43 -6.23 0.31
C PRO A 162 -10.15 -5.92 -1.17
N PHE A 163 -10.82 -4.93 -1.76
CA PHE A 163 -10.61 -4.53 -3.16
C PHE A 163 -9.46 -3.54 -3.25
N ALA A 164 -8.30 -4.01 -3.74
CA ALA A 164 -7.04 -3.27 -3.70
C ALA A 164 -6.08 -3.73 -4.82
N GLY A 165 -4.85 -3.26 -4.80
CA GLY A 165 -3.86 -3.56 -5.82
C GLY A 165 -3.52 -5.04 -5.98
N ILE A 166 -3.56 -5.82 -4.90
CA ILE A 166 -3.26 -7.25 -4.93
C ILE A 166 -4.31 -8.06 -5.70
N GLN A 167 -5.60 -7.67 -5.62
CA GLN A 167 -6.66 -8.31 -6.40
C GLN A 167 -6.54 -8.01 -7.89
N MET A 168 -6.09 -6.80 -8.25
CA MET A 168 -5.73 -6.48 -9.64
C MET A 168 -4.57 -7.36 -10.12
N ASP A 169 -3.53 -7.52 -9.31
CA ASP A 169 -2.37 -8.36 -9.66
C ASP A 169 -2.79 -9.82 -9.84
N GLU A 170 -3.64 -10.35 -8.97
CA GLU A 170 -4.19 -11.71 -9.09
C GLU A 170 -5.04 -11.89 -10.34
N ALA A 171 -5.89 -10.93 -10.68
CA ALA A 171 -6.69 -10.95 -11.89
C ALA A 171 -5.81 -10.96 -13.15
N ILE A 172 -4.75 -10.12 -13.18
CA ILE A 172 -3.77 -10.09 -14.27
C ILE A 172 -3.06 -11.43 -14.44
N VAL A 173 -2.63 -12.08 -13.33
CA VAL A 173 -2.03 -13.44 -13.40
C VAL A 173 -2.99 -14.40 -14.10
N GLN A 174 -4.28 -14.37 -13.74
CA GLN A 174 -5.30 -15.24 -14.36
C GLN A 174 -5.54 -14.90 -15.84
N THR A 175 -5.56 -13.62 -16.19
CA THR A 175 -5.74 -13.17 -17.58
C THR A 175 -4.54 -13.59 -18.45
N VAL A 176 -3.31 -13.43 -17.95
CA VAL A 176 -2.11 -13.90 -18.66
C VAL A 176 -2.16 -15.42 -18.83
N LEU A 177 -2.46 -16.18 -17.77
CA LEU A 177 -2.56 -17.63 -17.84
C LEU A 177 -3.59 -18.09 -18.88
N LYS A 178 -4.78 -17.50 -18.90
CA LYS A 178 -5.85 -17.83 -19.86
C LYS A 178 -5.46 -17.53 -21.30
N LYS A 179 -4.72 -16.44 -21.54
CA LYS A 179 -4.37 -16.01 -22.90
C LYS A 179 -3.12 -16.65 -23.46
N THR A 180 -2.17 -17.03 -22.61
CA THR A 180 -0.84 -17.47 -23.02
C THR A 180 -0.47 -18.86 -22.54
N SER A 181 -1.28 -19.47 -21.68
CA SER A 181 -0.98 -20.73 -20.96
C SER A 181 0.31 -20.67 -20.12
N CYS A 182 0.80 -19.48 -19.79
CA CYS A 182 1.98 -19.26 -18.96
C CYS A 182 1.59 -18.65 -17.63
N ILE A 183 2.29 -19.03 -16.57
CA ILE A 183 2.13 -18.49 -15.21
C ILE A 183 3.19 -17.40 -14.99
N ILE A 184 2.77 -16.21 -14.62
CA ILE A 184 3.65 -15.12 -14.20
C ILE A 184 3.69 -14.97 -12.67
N SER A 185 4.69 -14.27 -12.14
CA SER A 185 4.72 -13.89 -10.72
C SER A 185 3.73 -12.75 -10.43
N LYS A 186 3.33 -12.61 -9.16
CA LYS A 186 2.54 -11.44 -8.73
C LYS A 186 3.29 -10.13 -8.96
N GLU A 187 4.61 -10.14 -8.86
CA GLU A 187 5.44 -8.97 -9.12
C GLU A 187 5.46 -8.58 -10.60
N ASP A 188 5.53 -9.57 -11.51
CA ASP A 188 5.37 -9.31 -12.96
C ASP A 188 3.97 -8.74 -13.26
N ALA A 189 2.92 -9.29 -12.62
CA ALA A 189 1.56 -8.77 -12.78
C ALA A 189 1.45 -7.31 -12.29
N ARG A 190 2.10 -6.95 -11.18
CA ARG A 190 2.18 -5.57 -10.70
C ARG A 190 2.88 -4.66 -11.69
N ILE A 191 4.01 -5.09 -12.26
CA ILE A 191 4.73 -4.34 -13.29
C ILE A 191 3.85 -4.13 -14.53
N LEU A 192 3.13 -5.18 -14.97
CA LEU A 192 2.18 -5.08 -16.07
C LEU A 192 1.03 -4.11 -15.76
N LYS A 193 0.48 -4.12 -14.54
CA LYS A 193 -0.53 -3.16 -14.08
C LYS A 193 -0.05 -1.71 -14.20
N GLU A 194 1.14 -1.43 -13.68
CA GLU A 194 1.72 -0.09 -13.72
C GLU A 194 2.01 0.37 -15.16
N ALA A 195 2.55 -0.53 -15.98
CA ALA A 195 2.82 -0.25 -17.39
C ALA A 195 1.53 -0.04 -18.20
N CYS A 196 0.49 -0.84 -17.91
CA CYS A 196 -0.85 -0.68 -18.46
C CYS A 196 -1.42 0.70 -18.12
N SER A 197 -1.43 1.07 -16.85
CA SER A 197 -1.91 2.37 -16.39
C SER A 197 -1.17 3.54 -17.04
N LYS A 198 0.17 3.47 -17.14
CA LYS A 198 0.97 4.49 -17.80
C LYS A 198 0.62 4.64 -19.28
N SER A 199 0.45 3.52 -20.00
CA SER A 199 0.15 3.55 -21.43
C SER A 199 -1.26 4.10 -21.71
N LEU A 200 -2.26 3.71 -20.91
CA LEU A 200 -3.63 4.16 -21.08
C LEU A 200 -3.80 5.64 -20.70
N ASN A 201 -3.05 6.15 -19.75
CA ASN A 201 -3.04 7.58 -19.40
C ASN A 201 -2.63 8.49 -20.57
N ILE A 202 -1.90 7.97 -21.57
CA ILE A 202 -1.54 8.66 -22.81
C ILE A 202 -2.35 8.12 -24.00
N ASN A 203 -3.51 7.51 -23.75
CA ASN A 203 -4.40 6.93 -24.77
C ASN A 203 -3.71 5.95 -25.74
N LYS A 204 -2.75 5.17 -25.23
CA LYS A 204 -1.99 4.21 -26.03
C LYS A 204 -2.32 2.79 -25.62
N ASN A 205 -2.81 1.98 -26.56
CA ASN A 205 -2.86 0.52 -26.38
C ASN A 205 -1.46 -0.05 -26.65
N ALA A 206 -0.67 -0.19 -25.58
CA ALA A 206 0.71 -0.65 -25.70
C ALA A 206 0.82 -2.17 -25.66
N ASN A 207 1.80 -2.72 -26.39
CA ASN A 207 2.27 -4.09 -26.17
C ASN A 207 3.18 -4.11 -24.95
N LEU A 208 2.79 -4.86 -23.95
CA LEU A 208 3.50 -5.05 -22.71
C LEU A 208 4.18 -6.41 -22.73
N THR A 209 5.35 -6.50 -22.14
CA THR A 209 6.15 -7.72 -22.14
C THR A 209 6.50 -8.12 -20.72
N CYS A 210 6.38 -9.41 -20.42
CA CYS A 210 6.91 -10.04 -19.21
C CYS A 210 7.45 -11.45 -19.54
N PHE A 211 7.94 -12.15 -18.52
CA PHE A 211 8.35 -13.53 -18.64
C PHE A 211 7.43 -14.42 -17.80
N GLY A 212 7.02 -15.54 -18.34
CA GLY A 212 6.19 -16.50 -17.63
C GLY A 212 6.67 -17.92 -17.83
N MET A 213 6.27 -18.80 -16.94
CA MET A 213 6.61 -20.22 -16.98
C MET A 213 5.49 -20.98 -17.72
N ASN A 214 5.83 -21.68 -18.78
CA ASN A 214 4.92 -22.56 -19.51
C ASN A 214 4.70 -23.90 -18.80
N LYS A 215 3.83 -24.76 -19.33
CA LYS A 215 3.50 -26.08 -18.79
C LYS A 215 4.70 -27.06 -18.75
N TYR A 216 5.78 -26.77 -19.46
CA TYR A 216 7.01 -27.55 -19.49
C TYR A 216 8.09 -27.01 -18.51
N ASN A 217 7.73 -26.09 -17.63
CA ASN A 217 8.63 -25.40 -16.72
C ASN A 217 9.75 -24.59 -17.42
N GLN A 218 9.49 -24.10 -18.63
CA GLN A 218 10.40 -23.23 -19.38
C GLN A 218 9.91 -21.80 -19.31
N TYR A 219 10.82 -20.85 -19.16
CA TYR A 219 10.51 -19.43 -19.20
C TYR A 219 10.33 -18.98 -20.64
N GLU A 220 9.22 -18.31 -20.91
CA GLU A 220 8.89 -17.74 -22.23
C GLU A 220 8.61 -16.26 -22.11
N LYS A 221 8.98 -15.53 -23.17
CA LYS A 221 8.62 -14.13 -23.33
C LYS A 221 7.16 -14.03 -23.73
N ILE A 222 6.39 -13.32 -22.94
CA ILE A 222 4.96 -13.09 -23.11
C ILE A 222 4.74 -11.68 -23.61
N ASN A 223 3.92 -11.52 -24.64
CA ASN A 223 3.41 -10.23 -25.10
C ASN A 223 1.89 -10.17 -24.84
N ILE A 224 1.46 -9.09 -24.18
CA ILE A 224 0.06 -8.83 -23.87
C ILE A 224 -0.23 -7.34 -24.06
N THR A 225 -1.43 -6.97 -24.48
CA THR A 225 -1.76 -5.56 -24.67
C THR A 225 -2.36 -4.94 -23.43
N SER A 226 -2.25 -3.61 -23.29
CA SER A 226 -2.91 -2.87 -22.20
C SER A 226 -4.42 -3.13 -22.18
N MET A 227 -5.06 -3.24 -23.33
CA MET A 227 -6.50 -3.53 -23.44
C MET A 227 -6.87 -4.94 -23.00
N ASN A 228 -5.93 -5.88 -22.94
CA ASN A 228 -6.17 -7.19 -22.37
C ASN A 228 -6.20 -7.17 -20.84
N ILE A 229 -5.48 -6.24 -20.23
CA ILE A 229 -5.33 -6.10 -18.77
C ILE A 229 -6.38 -5.14 -18.20
N TRP A 230 -6.77 -4.11 -18.95
CA TRP A 230 -7.69 -3.07 -18.50
C TRP A 230 -8.96 -3.59 -17.81
N PRO A 231 -9.67 -4.63 -18.32
CA PRO A 231 -10.87 -5.15 -17.66
C PRO A 231 -10.61 -5.63 -16.22
N ASP A 232 -9.40 -6.16 -15.93
CA ASP A 232 -9.04 -6.63 -14.60
C ASP A 232 -8.92 -5.46 -13.61
N LEU A 233 -8.39 -4.32 -14.08
CA LEU A 233 -8.27 -3.09 -13.28
C LEU A 233 -9.67 -2.51 -13.03
N LEU A 234 -10.46 -2.37 -14.08
CA LEU A 234 -11.80 -1.79 -14.03
C LEU A 234 -12.72 -2.57 -13.08
N ALA A 235 -12.65 -3.89 -13.06
CA ALA A 235 -13.47 -4.72 -12.18
C ALA A 235 -13.25 -4.39 -10.69
N ILE A 236 -12.00 -4.12 -10.28
CA ILE A 236 -11.67 -3.75 -8.90
C ILE A 236 -12.07 -2.29 -8.62
N GLU A 237 -11.88 -1.40 -9.58
CA GLU A 237 -12.30 0.01 -9.47
C GLU A 237 -13.82 0.12 -9.29
N GLN A 238 -14.59 -0.69 -10.01
CA GLN A 238 -16.06 -0.76 -9.86
C GLN A 238 -16.46 -1.15 -8.43
N GLN A 239 -15.77 -2.09 -7.82
CA GLN A 239 -16.04 -2.48 -6.43
C GLN A 239 -15.73 -1.33 -5.44
N ILE A 240 -14.62 -0.62 -5.63
CA ILE A 240 -14.27 0.53 -4.80
C ILE A 240 -15.37 1.61 -4.91
N VAL A 241 -15.82 1.92 -6.12
CA VAL A 241 -16.88 2.89 -6.36
C VAL A 241 -18.21 2.45 -5.73
N LEU A 242 -18.59 1.18 -5.89
CA LEU A 242 -19.81 0.63 -5.30
C LEU A 242 -19.83 0.79 -3.77
N TRP A 243 -18.75 0.40 -3.10
CA TRP A 243 -18.62 0.57 -1.65
C TRP A 243 -18.62 2.04 -1.23
N THR A 244 -17.99 2.91 -2.02
CA THR A 244 -18.02 4.35 -1.75
C THR A 244 -19.43 4.91 -1.82
N LYS A 245 -20.23 4.55 -2.85
CA LYS A 245 -21.65 4.91 -2.98
C LYS A 245 -22.46 4.45 -1.77
N GLN A 246 -22.29 3.20 -1.36
CA GLN A 246 -23.00 2.64 -0.20
C GLN A 246 -22.69 3.39 1.08
N MET A 247 -21.41 3.75 1.30
CA MET A 247 -21.02 4.49 2.48
C MET A 247 -21.55 5.92 2.49
N ILE A 248 -21.52 6.62 1.36
CA ILE A 248 -22.13 7.95 1.25
C ILE A 248 -23.65 7.86 1.52
N SER A 249 -24.33 6.89 0.92
CA SER A 249 -25.78 6.69 1.11
C SER A 249 -26.17 6.32 2.55
N SER A 250 -25.26 5.85 3.37
CA SER A 250 -25.49 5.58 4.79
C SER A 250 -25.41 6.84 5.67
N CYS A 251 -24.90 7.95 5.14
CA CYS A 251 -24.92 9.25 5.82
C CYS A 251 -26.31 9.88 5.79
N ASN A 252 -26.58 10.83 6.71
CA ASN A 252 -27.75 11.69 6.58
C ASN A 252 -27.63 12.64 5.39
N LEU A 253 -28.74 13.19 4.92
CA LEU A 253 -28.80 14.01 3.68
C LEU A 253 -27.86 15.22 3.75
N ASP A 254 -27.85 15.95 4.87
CA ASP A 254 -26.98 17.12 5.04
C ASP A 254 -25.49 16.78 4.89
N LEU A 255 -25.08 15.61 5.41
CA LEU A 255 -23.70 15.16 5.28
C LEU A 255 -23.39 14.68 3.86
N GLN A 256 -24.34 14.00 3.20
CA GLN A 256 -24.21 13.61 1.80
C GLN A 256 -23.98 14.83 0.90
N GLU A 257 -24.81 15.86 1.03
CA GLU A 257 -24.67 17.11 0.26
C GLU A 257 -23.29 17.74 0.47
N LYS A 258 -22.85 17.86 1.73
CA LYS A 258 -21.55 18.43 2.06
C LYS A 258 -20.37 17.59 1.51
N ILE A 259 -20.48 16.27 1.54
CA ILE A 259 -19.46 15.37 0.95
C ILE A 259 -19.38 15.60 -0.56
N LEU A 260 -20.54 15.69 -1.24
CA LEU A 260 -20.59 15.88 -2.68
C LEU A 260 -20.10 17.26 -3.11
N GLU A 261 -20.35 18.30 -2.32
CA GLU A 261 -19.84 19.65 -2.56
C GLU A 261 -18.32 19.76 -2.32
N GLN A 262 -17.83 19.27 -1.19
CA GLN A 262 -16.42 19.38 -0.82
C GLN A 262 -15.54 18.41 -1.59
N GLY A 263 -16.13 17.30 -2.05
CA GLY A 263 -15.43 16.24 -2.75
C GLY A 263 -14.81 15.18 -1.82
N ILE A 264 -14.18 14.20 -2.47
CA ILE A 264 -13.60 13.02 -1.84
C ILE A 264 -12.09 13.06 -1.99
N TYR A 265 -11.38 12.91 -0.89
CA TYR A 265 -9.92 12.80 -0.89
C TYR A 265 -9.49 11.38 -1.24
N LEU A 266 -8.72 11.23 -2.33
CA LEU A 266 -8.21 9.95 -2.80
C LEU A 266 -6.70 9.87 -2.59
N SER A 267 -6.24 8.88 -1.81
CA SER A 267 -4.84 8.63 -1.50
C SER A 267 -4.45 7.16 -1.70
N GLY A 268 -3.17 6.85 -1.53
CA GLY A 268 -2.62 5.51 -1.69
C GLY A 268 -2.14 5.21 -3.12
N GLY A 269 -1.47 4.07 -3.28
CA GLY A 269 -0.83 3.71 -4.55
C GLY A 269 -1.78 3.53 -5.74
N LEU A 270 -3.00 3.03 -5.49
CA LEU A 270 -4.01 2.85 -6.55
C LEU A 270 -4.60 4.17 -7.05
N ALA A 271 -4.45 5.27 -6.34
CA ALA A 271 -4.85 6.59 -6.86
C ALA A 271 -4.10 6.99 -8.15
N ASN A 272 -2.95 6.33 -8.41
CA ASN A 272 -2.20 6.47 -9.66
C ASN A 272 -2.66 5.50 -10.77
N CYS A 273 -3.58 4.57 -10.46
CA CYS A 273 -4.08 3.64 -11.45
C CYS A 273 -4.93 4.38 -12.50
N PHE A 274 -4.80 3.96 -13.75
CA PHE A 274 -5.60 4.53 -14.83
C PHE A 274 -7.08 4.29 -14.56
N GLY A 275 -7.85 5.34 -14.70
CA GLY A 275 -9.31 5.24 -14.62
C GLY A 275 -9.91 5.51 -13.25
N LEU A 276 -9.31 5.06 -12.16
CA LEU A 276 -9.93 5.11 -10.82
C LEU A 276 -10.44 6.51 -10.45
N ARG A 277 -9.61 7.54 -10.58
CA ARG A 277 -10.00 8.92 -10.27
C ARG A 277 -11.12 9.43 -11.17
N ALA A 278 -11.01 9.17 -12.48
CA ALA A 278 -12.00 9.59 -13.46
C ALA A 278 -13.33 8.84 -13.25
N TYR A 279 -13.25 7.55 -12.97
CA TYR A 279 -14.42 6.72 -12.72
C TYR A 279 -15.14 7.11 -11.43
N LEU A 280 -14.43 7.34 -10.32
CA LEU A 280 -14.98 7.88 -9.10
C LEU A 280 -15.70 9.23 -9.37
N LYS A 281 -15.04 10.15 -10.08
CA LYS A 281 -15.63 11.46 -10.41
C LYS A 281 -16.91 11.33 -11.24
N HIS A 282 -16.90 10.44 -12.24
CA HIS A 282 -18.07 10.20 -13.10
C HIS A 282 -19.24 9.60 -12.32
N GLU A 283 -18.98 8.57 -11.53
CA GLU A 283 -20.00 7.79 -10.84
C GLU A 283 -20.59 8.46 -9.59
N LEU A 284 -19.82 9.32 -8.95
CA LEU A 284 -20.21 10.00 -7.70
C LEU A 284 -20.67 11.46 -7.95
N HIS A 285 -20.44 11.98 -9.16
CA HIS A 285 -20.77 13.36 -9.55
C HIS A 285 -20.19 14.42 -8.59
N CYS A 286 -19.01 14.17 -8.02
CA CYS A 286 -18.36 15.06 -7.08
C CYS A 286 -16.88 15.26 -7.41
N PRO A 287 -16.22 16.31 -6.90
CA PRO A 287 -14.78 16.49 -7.03
C PRO A 287 -14.00 15.34 -6.38
N ILE A 288 -12.96 14.83 -7.06
CA ILE A 288 -12.01 13.89 -6.47
C ILE A 288 -10.67 14.61 -6.29
N ILE A 289 -10.34 14.84 -5.02
CA ILE A 289 -9.13 15.54 -4.61
C ILE A 289 -8.00 14.52 -4.47
N CYS A 290 -6.90 14.75 -5.17
CA CYS A 290 -5.76 13.85 -5.15
C CYS A 290 -4.48 14.68 -5.27
N THR A 291 -3.47 14.36 -4.47
CA THR A 291 -2.14 15.00 -4.57
C THR A 291 -1.42 14.53 -5.84
N GLN A 292 -0.30 15.17 -6.15
CA GLN A 292 0.56 14.72 -7.27
C GLN A 292 1.21 13.36 -7.01
N SER A 293 1.37 12.99 -5.74
CA SER A 293 2.06 11.77 -5.33
C SER A 293 1.28 11.07 -4.21
N PRO A 294 0.06 10.58 -4.50
CA PRO A 294 -0.88 10.08 -3.50
C PRO A 294 -0.36 8.85 -2.72
N GLN A 295 0.60 8.13 -3.28
CA GLN A 295 1.26 7.02 -2.61
C GLN A 295 2.10 7.45 -1.40
N TYR A 296 2.44 8.74 -1.28
CA TYR A 296 3.20 9.30 -0.16
C TYR A 296 2.34 10.10 0.83
N ASP A 297 1.04 10.20 0.61
CA ASP A 297 0.17 11.07 1.43
C ASP A 297 0.21 10.71 2.91
N ILE A 298 0.20 9.42 3.25
CA ILE A 298 0.26 8.98 4.65
C ILE A 298 1.55 9.45 5.30
N ILE A 299 2.70 9.14 4.71
CA ILE A 299 3.99 9.51 5.30
C ILE A 299 4.17 11.05 5.33
N ASN A 300 3.65 11.77 4.33
CA ASN A 300 3.68 13.23 4.32
C ASN A 300 2.79 13.86 5.40
N LYS A 301 1.60 13.30 5.66
CA LYS A 301 0.72 13.75 6.75
C LYS A 301 1.29 13.43 8.15
N MET A 302 2.18 12.46 8.26
CA MET A 302 2.88 12.15 9.52
C MET A 302 4.02 13.11 9.83
N LYS A 303 4.55 13.85 8.83
CA LYS A 303 5.61 14.84 9.04
C LYS A 303 5.17 15.93 10.02
N GLY A 304 6.00 16.21 11.00
CA GLY A 304 5.71 17.25 12.00
C GLY A 304 4.63 16.91 13.01
N TRP A 305 4.10 15.68 13.03
CA TRP A 305 3.09 15.26 14.00
C TRP A 305 3.55 15.40 15.46
N LYS A 306 4.86 15.35 15.70
CA LYS A 306 5.49 15.45 17.02
C LYS A 306 6.14 16.82 17.32
N LYS A 307 5.91 17.81 16.47
CA LYS A 307 6.38 19.18 16.71
C LYS A 307 5.44 19.96 17.62
#